data_ef68310a60952947a2cf8861e2ad24dc
#
_entry.id   ef68310a60952947a2cf8861e2ad24dc
#
_cell.length_a   1.000
_cell.length_b   1.000
_cell.length_c   1.000
_cell.angle_alpha   90.00
_cell.angle_beta   90.00
_cell.angle_gamma   90.00
#
_symmetry.space_group_name_H-M   'P 1'
#
loop_
_entity.id
_entity.type
_entity.pdbx_description
1 polymer ?
#
loop_
_entity_poly.entity_id
_entity_poly.type
_entity_poly.pdbx_seq_one_letter_code
_entity_poly.pdbx_strand_id
1 'polypeptide(L)'
;MLKDTFTLWNLNNPWRLGAVVAYYAVLSLPGFLIVVINSVGAFWGREIVQGEITQQISEAIGPDAAKSVVEIIENSRNSDKNLFATIIGIIVLVFGATGVFYQLQISMNEIWSVKVDPKAGIWKVIKDRALSLAFVMVIAFLLIVSFIASTALTVLSGFLSRLWEPALVYLAQIFEFGLSTAVLGLLFVLIFRFMPDMKIQWSSVWLGGFMTSIMFNLGKILLSFYFGAANPNSAYGAAGSVVLILLWVSYSCLILFFGAAFTRIYTEKYEVEIHPQDFAMKVEIEEVVVEKGCDNPPEEEEKK
;
A
#
# COMPACT_ATOMS: atom_id res chain seq x y z
N MET A 1 -24.44 -3.67 -6.20
CA MET A 1 -23.03 -3.35 -6.44
C MET A 1 -22.32 -2.86 -5.18
N LEU A 2 -22.61 -1.65 -4.62
CA LEU A 2 -21.92 -1.20 -3.38
C LEU A 2 -22.19 -2.14 -2.20
N LYS A 3 -23.41 -2.66 -2.07
CA LYS A 3 -23.75 -3.65 -1.05
C LYS A 3 -22.94 -4.94 -1.22
N ASP A 4 -22.83 -5.45 -2.43
CA ASP A 4 -22.09 -6.68 -2.73
C ASP A 4 -20.58 -6.46 -2.52
N THR A 5 -20.07 -5.28 -2.89
CA THR A 5 -18.69 -4.86 -2.59
C THR A 5 -18.42 -4.87 -1.10
N PHE A 6 -19.30 -4.26 -0.30
CA PHE A 6 -19.14 -4.22 1.16
C PHE A 6 -19.20 -5.63 1.77
N THR A 7 -20.12 -6.48 1.28
CA THR A 7 -20.22 -7.87 1.73
C THR A 7 -18.94 -8.65 1.41
N LEU A 8 -18.45 -8.57 0.16
CA LEU A 8 -17.20 -9.22 -0.25
C LEU A 8 -16.00 -8.72 0.55
N TRP A 9 -15.90 -7.39 0.74
CA TRP A 9 -14.85 -6.77 1.52
C TRP A 9 -14.85 -7.30 2.97
N ASN A 10 -16.02 -7.35 3.61
CA ASN A 10 -16.14 -7.80 5.01
C ASN A 10 -15.87 -9.30 5.17
N LEU A 11 -16.29 -10.15 4.21
CA LEU A 11 -15.99 -11.58 4.19
C LEU A 11 -14.49 -11.88 4.15
N ASN A 12 -13.70 -11.04 3.50
CA ASN A 12 -12.23 -11.20 3.42
C ASN A 12 -11.48 -10.70 4.67
N ASN A 13 -12.17 -10.37 5.78
CA ASN A 13 -11.54 -9.90 7.00
C ASN A 13 -10.52 -8.76 6.77
N PRO A 14 -10.92 -7.61 6.21
CA PRO A 14 -10.03 -6.55 5.77
C PRO A 14 -9.20 -5.95 6.91
N TRP A 15 -9.70 -5.99 8.14
CA TRP A 15 -8.97 -5.57 9.32
C TRP A 15 -7.74 -6.45 9.57
N ARG A 16 -7.89 -7.77 9.43
CA ARG A 16 -6.77 -8.72 9.52
C ARG A 16 -5.74 -8.46 8.42
N LEU A 17 -6.19 -8.36 7.17
CA LEU A 17 -5.31 -8.10 6.04
C LEU A 17 -4.58 -6.75 6.19
N GLY A 18 -5.28 -5.70 6.59
CA GLY A 18 -4.70 -4.37 6.82
C GLY A 18 -3.67 -4.36 7.94
N ALA A 19 -3.95 -5.03 9.06
CA ALA A 19 -3.02 -5.13 10.17
C ALA A 19 -1.73 -5.87 9.79
N VAL A 20 -1.83 -6.96 9.03
CA VAL A 20 -0.65 -7.71 8.56
C VAL A 20 0.19 -6.86 7.61
N VAL A 21 -0.43 -6.17 6.65
CA VAL A 21 0.30 -5.26 5.74
C VAL A 21 0.95 -4.12 6.52
N ALA A 22 0.27 -3.54 7.51
CA ALA A 22 0.83 -2.47 8.34
C ALA A 22 2.03 -2.94 9.16
N TYR A 23 1.99 -4.14 9.71
CA TYR A 23 3.13 -4.74 10.39
C TYR A 23 4.34 -4.86 9.46
N TYR A 24 4.15 -5.43 8.27
CA TYR A 24 5.22 -5.52 7.27
C TYR A 24 5.68 -4.14 6.78
N ALA A 25 4.79 -3.16 6.67
CA ALA A 25 5.15 -1.80 6.30
C ALA A 25 6.11 -1.16 7.31
N VAL A 26 5.85 -1.29 8.60
CA VAL A 26 6.77 -0.77 9.64
C VAL A 26 8.12 -1.46 9.58
N LEU A 27 8.15 -2.80 9.43
CA LEU A 27 9.41 -3.54 9.33
C LEU A 27 10.19 -3.22 8.05
N SER A 28 9.50 -2.95 6.95
CA SER A 28 10.13 -2.67 5.66
C SER A 28 10.48 -1.19 5.47
N LEU A 29 9.95 -0.31 6.31
CA LEU A 29 10.12 1.14 6.17
C LEU A 29 11.59 1.57 6.06
N PRO A 30 12.52 1.11 6.91
CA PRO A 30 13.94 1.49 6.80
C PRO A 30 14.52 1.08 5.44
N GLY A 31 14.30 -0.16 5.03
CA GLY A 31 14.76 -0.70 3.77
C GLY A 31 14.19 0.05 2.57
N PHE A 32 12.87 0.30 2.57
CA PHE A 32 12.19 1.06 1.54
C PHE A 32 12.79 2.47 1.38
N LEU A 33 12.92 3.21 2.48
CA LEU A 33 13.45 4.57 2.47
C LEU A 33 14.88 4.64 1.93
N ILE A 34 15.75 3.73 2.37
CA ILE A 34 17.13 3.67 1.90
C ILE A 34 17.19 3.37 0.40
N VAL A 35 16.39 2.42 -0.10
CA VAL A 35 16.32 2.11 -1.54
C VAL A 35 15.86 3.33 -2.32
N VAL A 36 14.78 3.99 -1.90
CA VAL A 36 14.25 5.18 -2.58
C VAL A 36 15.27 6.32 -2.57
N ILE A 37 15.84 6.68 -1.41
CA ILE A 37 16.79 7.78 -1.28
C ILE A 37 18.06 7.51 -2.10
N ASN A 38 18.57 6.29 -2.11
CA ASN A 38 19.77 5.97 -2.90
C ASN A 38 19.50 5.92 -4.40
N SER A 39 18.38 5.30 -4.82
CA SER A 39 18.06 5.17 -6.24
C SER A 39 17.68 6.49 -6.87
N VAL A 40 16.81 7.23 -6.24
CA VAL A 40 16.33 8.53 -6.73
C VAL A 40 17.35 9.64 -6.45
N GLY A 41 17.97 9.60 -5.29
CA GLY A 41 19.01 10.55 -4.90
C GLY A 41 20.26 10.50 -5.75
N ALA A 42 20.51 9.40 -6.49
CA ALA A 42 21.56 9.33 -7.49
C ALA A 42 21.34 10.30 -8.66
N PHE A 43 20.08 10.64 -8.96
CA PHE A 43 19.69 11.54 -10.05
C PHE A 43 19.43 12.97 -9.60
N TRP A 44 18.81 13.17 -8.43
CA TRP A 44 18.35 14.48 -7.93
C TRP A 44 19.09 14.99 -6.69
N GLY A 45 19.96 14.19 -6.11
CA GLY A 45 20.61 14.51 -4.83
C GLY A 45 19.86 13.94 -3.64
N ARG A 46 20.60 13.23 -2.76
CA ARG A 46 20.02 12.50 -1.62
C ARG A 46 19.32 13.40 -0.62
N GLU A 47 19.87 14.59 -0.37
CA GLU A 47 19.33 15.55 0.58
C GLU A 47 17.96 16.09 0.15
N ILE A 48 17.79 16.36 -1.17
CA ILE A 48 16.52 16.81 -1.74
C ILE A 48 15.45 15.73 -1.59
N VAL A 49 15.77 14.49 -1.94
CA VAL A 49 14.83 13.38 -1.85
C VAL A 49 14.47 13.06 -0.40
N GLN A 50 15.43 13.08 0.51
CA GLN A 50 15.19 12.90 1.94
C GLN A 50 14.29 14.00 2.50
N GLY A 51 14.53 15.25 2.14
CA GLY A 51 13.72 16.39 2.57
C GLY A 51 12.28 16.26 2.09
N GLU A 52 12.07 15.88 0.82
CA GLU A 52 10.74 15.68 0.25
C GLU A 52 9.97 14.53 0.93
N ILE A 53 10.61 13.37 1.12
CA ILE A 53 9.99 12.23 1.82
C ILE A 53 9.60 12.66 3.25
N THR A 54 10.47 13.38 3.95
CA THR A 54 10.21 13.86 5.31
C THR A 54 9.02 14.81 5.33
N GLN A 55 8.92 15.72 4.36
CA GLN A 55 7.80 16.64 4.24
C GLN A 55 6.49 15.89 3.97
N GLN A 56 6.46 14.98 3.00
CA GLN A 56 5.27 14.19 2.66
C GLN A 56 4.76 13.34 3.85
N ILE A 57 5.68 12.76 4.63
CA ILE A 57 5.34 12.03 5.85
C ILE A 57 4.80 12.98 6.92
N SER A 58 5.41 14.16 7.09
CA SER A 58 4.96 15.16 8.04
C SER A 58 3.54 15.66 7.72
N GLU A 59 3.23 15.85 6.45
CA GLU A 59 1.90 16.27 5.99
C GLU A 59 0.86 15.15 6.12
N ALA A 60 1.25 13.89 5.90
CA ALA A 60 0.34 12.76 5.94
C ALA A 60 0.06 12.26 7.36
N ILE A 61 1.07 12.18 8.22
CA ILE A 61 1.01 11.47 9.50
C ILE A 61 1.41 12.38 10.69
N GLY A 62 2.06 13.49 10.40
CA GLY A 62 2.51 14.46 11.38
C GLY A 62 4.04 14.53 11.59
N PRO A 63 4.52 15.59 12.23
CA PRO A 63 5.95 15.90 12.33
C PRO A 63 6.74 14.89 13.19
N ASP A 64 6.10 14.25 14.16
CA ASP A 64 6.79 13.27 15.02
C ASP A 64 7.09 11.97 14.29
N ALA A 65 6.20 11.53 13.41
CA ALA A 65 6.44 10.39 12.53
C ALA A 65 7.59 10.71 11.54
N ALA A 66 7.62 11.93 11.00
CA ALA A 66 8.68 12.38 10.12
C ALA A 66 10.05 12.38 10.82
N LYS A 67 10.14 12.83 12.08
CA LYS A 67 11.38 12.75 12.89
C LYS A 67 11.88 11.33 13.06
N SER A 68 10.98 10.40 13.39
CA SER A 68 11.35 8.98 13.55
C SER A 68 11.90 8.37 12.25
N VAL A 69 11.37 8.77 11.09
CA VAL A 69 11.88 8.38 9.79
C VAL A 69 13.29 8.92 9.55
N VAL A 70 13.55 10.18 9.88
CA VAL A 70 14.89 10.78 9.78
C VAL A 70 15.89 10.04 10.66
N GLU A 71 15.54 9.73 11.89
CA GLU A 71 16.39 8.93 12.81
C GLU A 71 16.72 7.55 12.24
N ILE A 72 15.76 6.87 11.64
CA ILE A 72 15.97 5.58 10.96
C ILE A 72 16.99 5.73 9.82
N ILE A 73 16.87 6.78 9.01
CA ILE A 73 17.78 7.04 7.89
C ILE A 73 19.20 7.34 8.41
N GLU A 74 19.33 8.18 9.41
CA GLU A 74 20.61 8.57 9.99
C GLU A 74 21.33 7.39 10.67
N ASN A 75 20.63 6.60 11.45
CA ASN A 75 21.18 5.38 12.07
C ASN A 75 21.66 4.37 11.04
N SER A 76 20.98 4.27 9.90
CA SER A 76 21.39 3.38 8.80
C SER A 76 22.66 3.84 8.08
N ARG A 77 23.02 5.14 8.16
CA ARG A 77 24.25 5.71 7.54
C ARG A 77 25.51 5.44 8.35
N ASN A 78 25.39 5.22 9.66
CA ASN A 78 26.52 5.09 10.60
C ASN A 78 27.01 3.64 10.77
N SER A 79 26.53 2.68 9.98
CA SER A 79 26.93 1.28 10.05
C SER A 79 28.37 1.08 9.54
N ASP A 80 29.16 0.34 10.32
CA ASP A 80 30.55 0.06 10.06
C ASP A 80 30.84 -0.56 8.69
N LYS A 81 32.00 -0.19 8.13
CA LYS A 81 32.47 -0.54 6.75
C LYS A 81 32.94 -1.99 6.57
N ASN A 82 32.38 -2.96 7.25
CA ASN A 82 32.71 -4.37 7.04
C ASN A 82 31.95 -4.90 5.82
N LEU A 83 32.69 -5.39 4.81
CA LEU A 83 32.11 -5.90 3.57
C LEU A 83 31.02 -6.96 3.79
N PHE A 84 31.22 -7.87 4.74
CA PHE A 84 30.25 -8.91 5.08
C PHE A 84 28.97 -8.31 5.72
N ALA A 85 29.12 -7.37 6.64
CA ALA A 85 27.99 -6.64 7.24
C ALA A 85 27.22 -5.82 6.17
N THR A 86 27.95 -5.24 5.20
CA THR A 86 27.35 -4.50 4.08
C THR A 86 26.50 -5.41 3.18
N ILE A 87 27.01 -6.60 2.83
CA ILE A 87 26.26 -7.57 2.01
C ILE A 87 24.99 -8.04 2.73
N ILE A 88 25.11 -8.42 4.01
CA ILE A 88 23.95 -8.80 4.83
C ILE A 88 22.96 -7.62 4.92
N GLY A 89 23.45 -6.41 5.18
CA GLY A 89 22.63 -5.20 5.23
C GLY A 89 21.84 -4.98 3.94
N ILE A 90 22.48 -5.14 2.77
CA ILE A 90 21.80 -5.02 1.46
C ILE A 90 20.73 -6.10 1.30
N ILE A 91 21.01 -7.36 1.67
CA ILE A 91 20.03 -8.44 1.58
C ILE A 91 18.82 -8.13 2.47
N VAL A 92 19.05 -7.80 3.74
CA VAL A 92 17.97 -7.43 4.69
C VAL A 92 17.17 -6.24 4.19
N LEU A 93 17.86 -5.24 3.62
CA LEU A 93 17.27 -4.03 3.06
C LEU A 93 16.33 -4.33 1.87
N VAL A 94 16.79 -5.16 0.93
CA VAL A 94 15.98 -5.58 -0.24
C VAL A 94 14.77 -6.41 0.23
N PHE A 95 14.97 -7.36 1.13
CA PHE A 95 13.85 -8.14 1.71
C PHE A 95 12.88 -7.26 2.49
N GLY A 96 13.39 -6.32 3.29
CA GLY A 96 12.56 -5.34 4.00
C GLY A 96 11.78 -4.46 3.02
N ALA A 97 12.44 -3.82 2.07
CA ALA A 97 11.81 -2.92 1.10
C ALA A 97 10.72 -3.61 0.26
N THR A 98 10.86 -4.90 -0.03
CA THR A 98 9.89 -5.65 -0.83
C THR A 98 8.84 -6.38 0.01
N GLY A 99 9.03 -6.48 1.33
CA GLY A 99 8.18 -7.26 2.22
C GLY A 99 6.72 -6.80 2.23
N VAL A 100 6.49 -5.48 2.30
CA VAL A 100 5.15 -4.91 2.30
C VAL A 100 4.40 -5.18 0.99
N PHE A 101 5.09 -5.05 -0.16
CA PHE A 101 4.48 -5.29 -1.47
C PHE A 101 4.14 -6.77 -1.68
N TYR A 102 5.00 -7.67 -1.21
CA TYR A 102 4.75 -9.11 -1.22
C TYR A 102 3.52 -9.46 -0.36
N GLN A 103 3.41 -8.91 0.85
CA GLN A 103 2.25 -9.12 1.70
C GLN A 103 0.99 -8.50 1.09
N LEU A 104 1.11 -7.35 0.44
CA LEU A 104 0.01 -6.72 -0.27
C LEU A 104 -0.48 -7.59 -1.43
N GLN A 105 0.43 -8.22 -2.19
CA GLN A 105 0.10 -9.17 -3.26
C GLN A 105 -0.69 -10.37 -2.72
N ILE A 106 -0.25 -10.96 -1.60
CA ILE A 106 -0.97 -12.07 -0.94
C ILE A 106 -2.38 -11.62 -0.55
N SER A 107 -2.53 -10.45 0.05
CA SER A 107 -3.82 -9.89 0.45
C SER A 107 -4.73 -9.62 -0.76
N MET A 108 -4.17 -9.12 -1.86
CA MET A 108 -4.92 -8.95 -3.10
C MET A 108 -5.37 -10.28 -3.69
N ASN A 109 -4.51 -11.29 -3.70
CA ASN A 109 -4.85 -12.63 -4.17
C ASN A 109 -5.98 -13.24 -3.32
N GLU A 110 -6.01 -13.00 -2.00
CA GLU A 110 -7.10 -13.44 -1.12
C GLU A 110 -8.42 -12.77 -1.52
N ILE A 111 -8.44 -11.45 -1.75
CA ILE A 111 -9.63 -10.71 -2.21
C ILE A 111 -10.13 -11.23 -3.56
N TRP A 112 -9.24 -11.62 -4.47
CA TRP A 112 -9.59 -12.17 -5.78
C TRP A 112 -9.87 -13.68 -5.76
N SER A 113 -9.80 -14.32 -4.59
CA SER A 113 -9.94 -15.77 -4.41
C SER A 113 -9.00 -16.57 -5.33
N VAL A 114 -7.74 -16.16 -5.39
CA VAL A 114 -6.68 -16.78 -6.19
C VAL A 114 -5.57 -17.29 -5.28
N LYS A 115 -5.07 -18.46 -5.57
CA LYS A 115 -3.87 -19.02 -4.93
C LYS A 115 -2.82 -19.34 -5.98
N VAL A 116 -1.57 -19.16 -5.61
CA VAL A 116 -0.42 -19.57 -6.42
C VAL A 116 -0.40 -21.09 -6.49
N ASP A 117 -0.18 -21.65 -7.69
CA ASP A 117 -0.01 -23.10 -7.88
C ASP A 117 1.19 -23.57 -7.05
N PRO A 118 1.06 -24.60 -6.20
CA PRO A 118 2.19 -25.19 -5.47
C PRO A 118 3.35 -25.65 -6.37
N LYS A 119 3.08 -25.87 -7.67
CA LYS A 119 4.08 -26.24 -8.68
C LYS A 119 4.81 -25.04 -9.30
N ALA A 120 4.46 -23.82 -8.93
CA ALA A 120 4.97 -22.58 -9.55
C ALA A 120 6.47 -22.29 -9.30
N GLY A 121 7.21 -23.16 -8.68
CA GLY A 121 8.66 -23.15 -8.60
C GLY A 121 9.31 -21.83 -8.10
N ILE A 122 10.63 -21.84 -7.96
CA ILE A 122 11.41 -20.69 -7.48
C ILE A 122 11.34 -19.46 -8.41
N TRP A 123 11.06 -19.68 -9.69
CA TRP A 123 10.96 -18.63 -10.69
C TRP A 123 9.81 -17.65 -10.41
N LYS A 124 8.69 -18.13 -9.87
CA LYS A 124 7.58 -17.29 -9.41
C LYS A 124 8.02 -16.37 -8.27
N VAL A 125 8.76 -16.89 -7.29
CA VAL A 125 9.27 -16.10 -6.16
C VAL A 125 10.19 -14.97 -6.64
N ILE A 126 11.08 -15.26 -7.59
CA ILE A 126 11.98 -14.24 -8.18
C ILE A 126 11.16 -13.18 -8.92
N LYS A 127 10.16 -13.59 -9.71
CA LYS A 127 9.26 -12.66 -10.42
C LYS A 127 8.50 -11.75 -9.45
N ASP A 128 7.96 -12.28 -8.36
CA ASP A 128 7.22 -11.50 -7.37
C ASP A 128 8.13 -10.49 -6.65
N ARG A 129 9.37 -10.86 -6.34
CA ARG A 129 10.36 -9.93 -5.78
C ARG A 129 10.76 -8.85 -6.76
N ALA A 130 10.96 -9.19 -8.02
CA ALA A 130 11.24 -8.21 -9.07
C ALA A 130 10.07 -7.24 -9.28
N LEU A 131 8.83 -7.74 -9.25
CA LEU A 131 7.62 -6.92 -9.32
C LEU A 131 7.53 -5.98 -8.12
N SER A 132 7.79 -6.47 -6.91
CA SER A 132 7.81 -5.64 -5.70
C SER A 132 8.82 -4.51 -5.80
N LEU A 133 10.04 -4.78 -6.28
CA LEU A 133 11.05 -3.74 -6.53
C LEU A 133 10.60 -2.75 -7.61
N ALA A 134 9.97 -3.23 -8.68
CA ALA A 134 9.42 -2.35 -9.71
C ALA A 134 8.36 -1.40 -9.14
N PHE A 135 7.48 -1.85 -8.23
CA PHE A 135 6.54 -0.98 -7.54
C PHE A 135 7.22 0.06 -6.66
N VAL A 136 8.28 -0.30 -5.93
CA VAL A 136 9.09 0.68 -5.17
C VAL A 136 9.59 1.78 -6.10
N MET A 137 10.14 1.41 -7.27
CA MET A 137 10.63 2.37 -8.25
C MET A 137 9.52 3.23 -8.86
N VAL A 138 8.36 2.64 -9.15
CA VAL A 138 7.19 3.38 -9.67
C VAL A 138 6.70 4.39 -8.63
N ILE A 139 6.57 4.01 -7.37
CA ILE A 139 6.17 4.93 -6.29
C ILE A 139 7.18 6.06 -6.14
N ALA A 140 8.47 5.75 -6.12
CA ALA A 140 9.53 6.74 -6.06
C ALA A 140 9.45 7.73 -7.24
N PHE A 141 9.25 7.22 -8.46
CA PHE A 141 9.07 8.05 -9.65
C PHE A 141 7.83 8.93 -9.57
N LEU A 142 6.69 8.39 -9.13
CA LEU A 142 5.45 9.16 -8.98
C LEU A 142 5.57 10.25 -7.90
N LEU A 143 6.29 9.98 -6.81
CA LEU A 143 6.58 10.98 -5.78
C LEU A 143 7.39 12.14 -6.37
N ILE A 144 8.39 11.87 -7.21
CA ILE A 144 9.19 12.90 -7.88
C ILE A 144 8.34 13.71 -8.85
N VAL A 145 7.54 13.04 -9.68
CA VAL A 145 6.64 13.73 -10.62
C VAL A 145 5.66 14.63 -9.87
N SER A 146 5.10 14.13 -8.77
CA SER A 146 4.22 14.90 -7.90
C SER A 146 4.92 16.13 -7.31
N PHE A 147 6.16 15.95 -6.82
CA PHE A 147 6.96 17.06 -6.26
C PHE A 147 7.28 18.13 -7.30
N ILE A 148 7.77 17.72 -8.49
CA ILE A 148 8.07 18.67 -9.57
C ILE A 148 6.81 19.45 -9.95
N ALA A 149 5.67 18.76 -10.06
CA ALA A 149 4.40 19.37 -10.41
C ALA A 149 3.93 20.36 -9.32
N SER A 150 3.97 19.98 -8.05
CA SER A 150 3.59 20.86 -6.94
C SER A 150 4.51 22.07 -6.84
N THR A 151 5.83 21.88 -7.00
CA THR A 151 6.79 22.99 -7.04
C THR A 151 6.53 23.93 -8.19
N ALA A 152 6.31 23.42 -9.40
CA ALA A 152 5.99 24.22 -10.56
C ALA A 152 4.70 25.02 -10.38
N LEU A 153 3.66 24.40 -9.79
CA LEU A 153 2.40 25.07 -9.48
C LEU A 153 2.54 26.15 -8.42
N THR A 154 3.36 25.91 -7.38
CA THR A 154 3.64 26.91 -6.34
C THR A 154 4.36 28.12 -6.92
N VAL A 155 5.36 27.93 -7.77
CA VAL A 155 6.07 29.02 -8.46
C VAL A 155 5.10 29.76 -9.39
N LEU A 156 4.30 29.05 -10.17
CA LEU A 156 3.32 29.62 -11.08
C LEU A 156 2.24 30.41 -10.32
N SER A 157 1.68 29.87 -9.24
CA SER A 157 0.68 30.55 -8.41
C SER A 157 1.25 31.80 -7.75
N GLY A 158 2.51 31.78 -7.28
CA GLY A 158 3.21 32.95 -6.75
C GLY A 158 3.46 34.04 -7.82
N PHE A 159 3.67 33.66 -9.07
CA PHE A 159 3.77 34.60 -10.19
C PHE A 159 2.41 35.16 -10.58
N LEU A 160 1.37 34.33 -10.66
CA LEU A 160 0.01 34.71 -11.00
C LEU A 160 -0.63 35.59 -9.92
N SER A 161 -0.38 35.34 -8.64
CA SER A 161 -0.91 36.15 -7.53
C SER A 161 -0.40 37.59 -7.52
N ARG A 162 0.74 37.86 -8.17
CA ARG A 162 1.29 39.21 -8.33
C ARG A 162 0.66 40.01 -9.48
N LEU A 163 0.05 39.32 -10.42
CA LEU A 163 -0.40 39.90 -11.68
C LEU A 163 -1.92 39.87 -11.86
N TRP A 164 -2.66 39.01 -11.15
CA TRP A 164 -4.05 38.73 -11.48
C TRP A 164 -4.91 38.43 -10.23
N GLU A 165 -6.25 38.39 -10.44
CA GLU A 165 -7.29 38.26 -9.44
C GLU A 165 -7.23 36.97 -8.59
N PRO A 166 -7.84 36.98 -7.36
CA PRO A 166 -7.90 35.81 -6.46
C PRO A 166 -8.48 34.53 -7.08
N ALA A 167 -9.31 34.66 -8.11
CA ALA A 167 -9.94 33.53 -8.78
C ALA A 167 -8.93 32.53 -9.38
N LEU A 168 -7.77 33.00 -9.85
CA LEU A 168 -6.75 32.13 -10.44
C LEU A 168 -5.97 31.31 -9.41
N VAL A 169 -5.86 31.80 -8.19
CA VAL A 169 -5.26 31.05 -7.08
C VAL A 169 -6.15 29.85 -6.75
N TYR A 170 -7.48 30.02 -6.73
CA TYR A 170 -8.41 28.90 -6.52
C TYR A 170 -8.36 27.89 -7.66
N LEU A 171 -8.23 28.34 -8.90
CA LEU A 171 -8.08 27.42 -10.05
C LEU A 171 -6.77 26.61 -9.96
N ALA A 172 -5.66 27.22 -9.54
CA ALA A 172 -4.39 26.53 -9.32
C ALA A 172 -4.52 25.45 -8.22
N GLN A 173 -5.20 25.74 -7.12
CA GLN A 173 -5.44 24.78 -6.03
C GLN A 173 -6.33 23.61 -6.48
N ILE A 174 -7.38 23.87 -7.26
CA ILE A 174 -8.25 22.81 -7.83
C ILE A 174 -7.43 21.93 -8.78
N PHE A 175 -6.59 22.53 -9.60
CA PHE A 175 -5.72 21.79 -10.51
C PHE A 175 -4.69 20.93 -9.76
N GLU A 176 -4.06 21.47 -8.72
CA GLU A 176 -3.14 20.73 -7.86
C GLU A 176 -3.82 19.54 -7.18
N PHE A 177 -5.01 19.74 -6.62
CA PHE A 177 -5.80 18.65 -6.04
C PHE A 177 -6.18 17.60 -7.09
N GLY A 178 -6.60 18.03 -8.27
CA GLY A 178 -6.94 17.14 -9.39
C GLY A 178 -5.73 16.32 -9.85
N LEU A 179 -4.57 16.96 -9.99
CA LEU A 179 -3.32 16.29 -10.40
C LEU A 179 -2.85 15.28 -9.34
N SER A 180 -2.85 15.66 -8.06
CA SER A 180 -2.52 14.77 -6.94
C SER A 180 -3.45 13.56 -6.91
N THR A 181 -4.77 13.79 -7.09
CA THR A 181 -5.77 12.70 -7.15
C THR A 181 -5.54 11.80 -8.36
N ALA A 182 -5.16 12.34 -9.51
CA ALA A 182 -4.88 11.58 -10.72
C ALA A 182 -3.61 10.71 -10.57
N VAL A 183 -2.54 11.24 -9.97
CA VAL A 183 -1.31 10.49 -9.68
C VAL A 183 -1.61 9.34 -8.72
N LEU A 184 -2.36 9.60 -7.66
CA LEU A 184 -2.79 8.57 -6.71
C LEU A 184 -3.72 7.53 -7.38
N GLY A 185 -4.63 7.98 -8.22
CA GLY A 185 -5.50 7.10 -9.01
C GLY A 185 -4.71 6.18 -9.93
N LEU A 186 -3.70 6.72 -10.62
CA LEU A 186 -2.79 5.93 -11.45
C LEU A 186 -2.05 4.87 -10.63
N LEU A 187 -1.59 5.21 -9.42
CA LEU A 187 -0.96 4.25 -8.52
C LEU A 187 -1.92 3.10 -8.18
N PHE A 188 -3.17 3.39 -7.81
CA PHE A 188 -4.15 2.35 -7.51
C PHE A 188 -4.50 1.52 -8.75
N VAL A 189 -4.59 2.13 -9.94
CA VAL A 189 -4.77 1.40 -11.21
C VAL A 189 -3.64 0.40 -11.42
N LEU A 190 -2.38 0.81 -11.22
CA LEU A 190 -1.23 -0.06 -11.36
C LEU A 190 -1.24 -1.19 -10.31
N ILE A 191 -1.58 -0.88 -9.06
CA ILE A 191 -1.73 -1.87 -7.99
C ILE A 191 -2.79 -2.90 -8.37
N PHE A 192 -4.00 -2.47 -8.77
CA PHE A 192 -5.10 -3.38 -9.12
C PHE A 192 -4.83 -4.18 -10.40
N ARG A 193 -3.99 -3.67 -11.30
CA ARG A 193 -3.63 -4.37 -12.55
C ARG A 193 -2.55 -5.42 -12.36
N PHE A 194 -1.52 -5.10 -11.59
CA PHE A 194 -0.28 -5.88 -11.58
C PHE A 194 -0.06 -6.68 -10.28
N MET A 195 -0.67 -6.28 -9.16
CA MET A 195 -0.51 -6.99 -7.88
C MET A 195 -1.25 -8.33 -7.83
N PRO A 196 -2.54 -8.43 -8.21
CA PRO A 196 -3.22 -9.70 -8.19
C PRO A 196 -2.70 -10.62 -9.30
N ASP A 197 -2.64 -11.92 -8.99
CA ASP A 197 -2.29 -12.94 -9.99
C ASP A 197 -3.50 -13.28 -10.91
N MET A 198 -4.16 -12.21 -11.39
CA MET A 198 -5.35 -12.25 -12.26
C MET A 198 -5.16 -11.42 -13.52
N LYS A 199 -5.78 -11.83 -14.62
CA LYS A 199 -5.83 -11.08 -15.89
C LYS A 199 -7.07 -10.18 -15.89
N ILE A 200 -6.96 -8.96 -15.38
CA ILE A 200 -8.06 -7.99 -15.24
C ILE A 200 -8.03 -7.00 -16.41
N GLN A 201 -9.19 -6.60 -16.96
CA GLN A 201 -9.24 -5.63 -18.05
C GLN A 201 -8.91 -4.20 -17.56
N TRP A 202 -8.34 -3.39 -18.45
CA TRP A 202 -7.97 -2.01 -18.13
C TRP A 202 -9.16 -1.13 -17.77
N SER A 203 -10.33 -1.35 -18.39
CA SER A 203 -11.57 -0.63 -18.08
C SER A 203 -11.95 -0.69 -16.62
N SER A 204 -11.92 -1.91 -16.04
CA SER A 204 -12.31 -2.14 -14.65
C SER A 204 -11.29 -1.58 -13.66
N VAL A 205 -9.99 -1.72 -13.95
CA VAL A 205 -8.95 -1.18 -13.05
C VAL A 205 -8.92 0.34 -13.05
N TRP A 206 -9.20 1.02 -14.17
CA TRP A 206 -9.31 2.47 -14.20
C TRP A 206 -10.45 2.98 -13.31
N LEU A 207 -11.62 2.38 -13.45
CA LEU A 207 -12.79 2.79 -12.65
C LEU A 207 -12.52 2.53 -11.15
N GLY A 208 -12.01 1.34 -10.80
CA GLY A 208 -11.66 0.98 -9.43
C GLY A 208 -10.59 1.89 -8.84
N GLY A 209 -9.52 2.16 -9.59
CA GLY A 209 -8.42 3.01 -9.15
C GLY A 209 -8.84 4.46 -8.88
N PHE A 210 -9.63 5.05 -9.78
CA PHE A 210 -10.16 6.41 -9.58
C PHE A 210 -11.14 6.49 -8.42
N MET A 211 -12.07 5.54 -8.28
CA MET A 211 -12.97 5.48 -7.14
C MET A 211 -12.17 5.39 -5.82
N THR A 212 -11.16 4.55 -5.80
CA THR A 212 -10.31 4.36 -4.62
C THR A 212 -9.53 5.61 -4.28
N SER A 213 -9.01 6.35 -5.27
CA SER A 213 -8.28 7.60 -5.03
C SER A 213 -9.16 8.69 -4.42
N ILE A 214 -10.42 8.80 -4.84
CA ILE A 214 -11.39 9.71 -4.24
C ILE A 214 -11.66 9.32 -2.78
N MET A 215 -11.94 8.04 -2.53
CA MET A 215 -12.15 7.52 -1.17
C MET A 215 -10.93 7.75 -0.29
N PHE A 216 -9.72 7.56 -0.84
CA PHE A 216 -8.47 7.78 -0.10
C PHE A 216 -8.29 9.24 0.28
N ASN A 217 -8.56 10.19 -0.61
CA ASN A 217 -8.49 11.62 -0.30
C ASN A 217 -9.51 12.02 0.77
N LEU A 218 -10.75 11.52 0.69
CA LEU A 218 -11.74 11.73 1.75
C LEU A 218 -11.28 11.14 3.08
N GLY A 219 -10.74 9.93 3.03
CA GLY A 219 -10.22 9.23 4.18
C GLY A 219 -9.04 9.92 4.84
N LYS A 220 -8.14 10.49 4.04
CA LYS A 220 -7.00 11.30 4.53
C LYS A 220 -7.50 12.50 5.35
N ILE A 221 -8.54 13.18 4.91
CA ILE A 221 -9.15 14.29 5.63
C ILE A 221 -9.73 13.81 6.98
N LEU A 222 -10.49 12.71 6.99
CA LEU A 222 -11.08 12.16 8.21
C LEU A 222 -9.99 11.72 9.21
N LEU A 223 -8.94 11.08 8.72
CA LEU A 223 -7.83 10.64 9.57
C LEU A 223 -7.02 11.81 10.13
N SER A 224 -6.84 12.88 9.35
CA SER A 224 -6.21 14.12 9.82
C SER A 224 -7.00 14.76 10.97
N PHE A 225 -8.33 14.77 10.87
CA PHE A 225 -9.20 15.21 11.97
C PHE A 225 -9.04 14.34 13.22
N TYR A 226 -9.00 13.02 13.03
CA TYR A 226 -8.82 12.08 14.14
C TYR A 226 -7.48 12.29 14.85
N PHE A 227 -6.38 12.41 14.11
CA PHE A 227 -5.05 12.63 14.68
C PHE A 227 -4.92 13.99 15.37
N GLY A 228 -5.57 15.03 14.83
CA GLY A 228 -5.61 16.35 15.46
C GLY A 228 -6.39 16.37 16.78
N ALA A 229 -7.48 15.62 16.87
CA ALA A 229 -8.33 15.57 18.05
C ALA A 229 -7.84 14.60 19.14
N ALA A 230 -7.37 13.40 18.73
CA ALA A 230 -7.04 12.33 19.66
C ALA A 230 -5.62 12.40 20.22
N ASN A 231 -4.70 13.18 19.61
CA ASN A 231 -3.29 13.32 19.99
C ASN A 231 -2.64 11.99 20.43
N PRO A 232 -2.65 10.93 19.59
CA PRO A 232 -2.20 9.60 19.97
C PRO A 232 -0.73 9.58 20.43
N ASN A 233 0.11 10.52 19.97
CA ASN A 233 1.48 10.68 20.45
C ASN A 233 1.58 10.90 21.96
N SER A 234 0.65 11.65 22.56
CA SER A 234 0.66 11.89 24.00
C SER A 234 0.32 10.64 24.82
N ALA A 235 -0.49 9.73 24.26
CA ALA A 235 -0.92 8.50 24.92
C ALA A 235 0.15 7.41 24.91
N TYR A 236 0.96 7.33 23.85
CA TYR A 236 1.92 6.23 23.62
C TYR A 236 3.40 6.66 23.79
N GLY A 237 3.69 7.93 24.10
CA GLY A 237 5.04 8.45 24.33
C GLY A 237 5.97 8.14 23.14
N ALA A 238 7.16 7.59 23.40
CA ALA A 238 8.15 7.28 22.38
C ALA A 238 7.66 6.27 21.30
N ALA A 239 6.65 5.45 21.58
CA ALA A 239 6.07 4.52 20.62
C ALA A 239 4.97 5.18 19.75
N GLY A 240 4.60 6.43 20.02
CA GLY A 240 3.49 7.12 19.38
C GLY A 240 3.62 7.18 17.85
N SER A 241 4.83 7.47 17.34
CA SER A 241 5.09 7.53 15.90
C SER A 241 4.88 6.19 15.19
N VAL A 242 5.28 5.08 15.80
CA VAL A 242 5.06 3.73 15.26
C VAL A 242 3.57 3.41 15.23
N VAL A 243 2.85 3.75 16.30
CA VAL A 243 1.38 3.57 16.36
C VAL A 243 0.67 4.40 15.30
N LEU A 244 1.09 5.66 15.09
CA LEU A 244 0.54 6.52 14.03
C LEU A 244 0.76 5.90 12.64
N ILE A 245 1.97 5.41 12.34
CA ILE A 245 2.28 4.75 11.08
C ILE A 245 1.41 3.50 10.90
N LEU A 246 1.29 2.65 11.94
CA LEU A 246 0.46 1.46 11.90
C LEU A 246 -1.02 1.79 11.61
N LEU A 247 -1.58 2.77 12.32
CA LEU A 247 -2.95 3.22 12.11
C LEU A 247 -3.17 3.78 10.70
N TRP A 248 -2.22 4.63 10.24
CA TRP A 248 -2.30 5.24 8.92
C TRP A 248 -2.25 4.18 7.81
N VAL A 249 -1.29 3.24 7.88
CA VAL A 249 -1.15 2.17 6.89
C VAL A 249 -2.35 1.21 6.95
N SER A 250 -2.79 0.78 8.15
CA SER A 250 -3.96 -0.08 8.30
C SER A 250 -5.19 0.53 7.66
N TYR A 251 -5.46 1.80 7.96
CA TYR A 251 -6.58 2.53 7.39
C TYR A 251 -6.49 2.67 5.86
N SER A 252 -5.29 3.00 5.36
CA SER A 252 -5.02 3.08 3.92
C SER A 252 -5.28 1.74 3.22
N CYS A 253 -4.89 0.63 3.85
CA CYS A 253 -5.17 -0.72 3.37
C CYS A 253 -6.67 -1.06 3.35
N LEU A 254 -7.45 -0.62 4.34
CA LEU A 254 -8.90 -0.83 4.34
C LEU A 254 -9.56 -0.22 3.11
N ILE A 255 -9.17 1.02 2.74
CA ILE A 255 -9.66 1.71 1.54
C ILE A 255 -9.18 0.99 0.27
N LEU A 256 -7.90 0.62 0.21
CA LEU A 256 -7.33 -0.12 -0.90
C LEU A 256 -8.07 -1.45 -1.14
N PHE A 257 -8.31 -2.22 -0.09
CA PHE A 257 -9.02 -3.51 -0.18
C PHE A 257 -10.49 -3.34 -0.54
N PHE A 258 -11.13 -2.25 -0.09
CA PHE A 258 -12.48 -1.92 -0.56
C PHE A 258 -12.49 -1.63 -2.06
N GLY A 259 -11.52 -0.86 -2.56
CA GLY A 259 -11.35 -0.60 -3.99
C GLY A 259 -11.07 -1.85 -4.81
N ALA A 260 -10.26 -2.78 -4.28
CA ALA A 260 -10.01 -4.07 -4.90
C ALA A 260 -11.28 -4.93 -4.97
N ALA A 261 -12.05 -5.00 -3.88
CA ALA A 261 -13.34 -5.69 -3.84
C ALA A 261 -14.35 -5.06 -4.82
N PHE A 262 -14.39 -3.73 -4.90
CA PHE A 262 -15.21 -3.03 -5.88
C PHE A 262 -14.81 -3.37 -7.32
N THR A 263 -13.51 -3.34 -7.61
CA THR A 263 -12.98 -3.69 -8.93
C THR A 263 -13.34 -5.13 -9.29
N ARG A 264 -13.23 -6.06 -8.35
CA ARG A 264 -13.63 -7.46 -8.55
C ARG A 264 -15.12 -7.58 -8.86
N ILE A 265 -16.02 -7.03 -8.04
CA ILE A 265 -17.47 -7.07 -8.26
C ILE A 265 -17.86 -6.40 -9.58
N TYR A 266 -17.18 -5.31 -9.94
CA TYR A 266 -17.42 -4.65 -11.21
C TYR A 266 -17.02 -5.54 -12.39
N THR A 267 -15.84 -6.15 -12.32
CA THR A 267 -15.32 -7.06 -13.35
C THR A 267 -16.22 -8.29 -13.49
N GLU A 268 -16.62 -8.94 -12.41
CA GLU A 268 -17.52 -10.10 -12.41
C GLU A 268 -18.91 -9.79 -13.00
N LYS A 269 -19.36 -8.54 -12.89
CA LYS A 269 -20.67 -8.12 -13.38
C LYS A 269 -20.69 -7.71 -14.85
N TYR A 270 -19.62 -7.12 -15.35
CA TYR A 270 -19.58 -6.46 -16.66
C TYR A 270 -18.58 -7.08 -17.64
N GLU A 271 -17.67 -7.93 -17.19
CA GLU A 271 -16.72 -8.62 -18.05
C GLU A 271 -17.07 -10.11 -18.14
N VAL A 272 -16.94 -10.68 -19.34
CA VAL A 272 -17.48 -12.02 -19.65
C VAL A 272 -16.61 -13.14 -19.07
N GLU A 273 -15.29 -12.95 -18.92
CA GLU A 273 -14.39 -13.96 -18.40
C GLU A 273 -13.19 -13.37 -17.64
N ILE A 274 -13.01 -13.82 -16.40
CA ILE A 274 -11.85 -13.48 -15.57
C ILE A 274 -10.99 -14.73 -15.43
N HIS A 275 -9.77 -14.68 -15.97
CA HIS A 275 -8.84 -15.81 -15.90
C HIS A 275 -7.69 -15.51 -14.91
N PRO A 276 -7.31 -16.50 -14.07
CA PRO A 276 -6.06 -16.40 -13.31
C PRO A 276 -4.86 -16.37 -14.27
N GLN A 277 -3.71 -15.90 -13.77
CA GLN A 277 -2.44 -16.00 -14.49
C GLN A 277 -2.01 -17.48 -14.59
N ASP A 278 -1.08 -17.80 -15.50
CA ASP A 278 -0.71 -19.17 -15.87
C ASP A 278 -0.14 -20.02 -14.70
N PHE A 279 0.29 -19.37 -13.61
CA PHE A 279 0.81 -20.00 -12.38
C PHE A 279 -0.11 -19.80 -11.17
N ALA A 280 -1.36 -19.44 -11.40
CA ALA A 280 -2.35 -19.22 -10.36
C ALA A 280 -3.64 -19.99 -10.68
N MET A 281 -4.36 -20.37 -9.63
CA MET A 281 -5.64 -21.06 -9.74
C MET A 281 -6.70 -20.32 -8.95
N LYS A 282 -7.92 -20.26 -9.48
CA LYS A 282 -9.08 -19.73 -8.76
C LYS A 282 -9.48 -20.76 -7.68
N VAL A 283 -9.77 -20.28 -6.49
CA VAL A 283 -10.17 -21.11 -5.35
C VAL A 283 -11.56 -20.65 -4.89
N GLU A 284 -12.49 -21.59 -4.82
CA GLU A 284 -13.76 -21.39 -4.12
C GLU A 284 -13.58 -21.87 -2.69
N ILE A 285 -13.86 -21.00 -1.73
CA ILE A 285 -13.84 -21.33 -0.30
C ILE A 285 -15.27 -21.71 0.07
N GLU A 286 -15.53 -23.00 0.22
CA GLU A 286 -16.79 -23.53 0.74
C GLU A 286 -16.64 -23.72 2.26
N GLU A 287 -17.39 -22.98 3.06
CA GLU A 287 -17.46 -23.23 4.49
C GLU A 287 -18.31 -24.48 4.75
N VAL A 288 -17.66 -25.61 4.95
CA VAL A 288 -18.32 -26.82 5.37
C VAL A 288 -18.45 -26.77 6.90
N VAL A 289 -19.68 -26.63 7.37
CA VAL A 289 -19.99 -26.79 8.79
C VAL A 289 -19.87 -28.27 9.14
N VAL A 290 -18.76 -28.65 9.73
CA VAL A 290 -18.61 -30.00 10.30
C VAL A 290 -19.43 -30.01 11.60
N GLU A 291 -20.63 -30.62 11.57
CA GLU A 291 -21.33 -30.93 12.80
C GLU A 291 -20.42 -31.80 13.65
N LYS A 292 -20.20 -31.41 14.91
CA LYS A 292 -19.54 -32.26 15.89
C LYS A 292 -20.38 -33.52 16.05
N GLY A 293 -20.03 -34.57 15.31
CA GLY A 293 -20.51 -35.90 15.62
C GLY A 293 -20.04 -36.19 17.05
N CYS A 294 -20.99 -36.52 17.91
CA CYS A 294 -20.67 -37.15 19.19
C CYS A 294 -20.06 -38.50 18.85
N ASP A 295 -18.72 -38.59 18.79
CA ASP A 295 -18.03 -39.86 18.83
C ASP A 295 -18.32 -40.49 20.19
N ASN A 296 -19.39 -41.28 20.26
CA ASN A 296 -19.46 -42.32 21.29
C ASN A 296 -18.31 -43.28 20.97
N PRO A 297 -17.41 -43.55 21.93
CA PRO A 297 -16.40 -44.57 21.74
C PRO A 297 -17.11 -45.91 21.47
N PRO A 298 -16.60 -46.74 20.55
CA PRO A 298 -17.20 -48.05 20.28
C PRO A 298 -17.26 -48.85 21.57
N GLU A 299 -18.48 -49.34 21.92
CA GLU A 299 -18.66 -50.29 22.99
C GLU A 299 -17.81 -51.52 22.71
N GLU A 300 -16.82 -51.78 23.54
CA GLU A 300 -16.08 -53.02 23.52
C GLU A 300 -17.06 -54.21 23.76
N GLU A 301 -17.41 -54.93 22.70
CA GLU A 301 -18.09 -56.23 22.84
C GLU A 301 -17.16 -57.18 23.60
N GLU A 302 -17.43 -57.37 24.91
CA GLU A 302 -16.95 -58.46 25.70
C GLU A 302 -17.43 -59.78 25.09
N LYS A 303 -16.59 -60.45 24.30
CA LYS A 303 -16.82 -61.85 23.94
C LYS A 303 -16.53 -62.75 25.14
N LYS A 304 -17.62 -63.28 25.71
CA LYS A 304 -17.57 -64.49 26.50
C LYS A 304 -17.30 -65.73 25.64
#